data_8e8054dbb0ce5267c376f9c69f04e1ad
#
_entry.id   8e8054dbb0ce5267c376f9c69f04e1ad
#
_cell.length_a   1.000
_cell.length_b   1.000
_cell.length_c   1.000
_cell.angle_alpha   90.00
_cell.angle_beta   90.00
_cell.angle_gamma   90.00
#
_symmetry.space_group_name_H-M   'P 1'
#
loop_
_entity.id
_entity.type
_entity.pdbx_description
1 polymer ?
#
loop_
_entity_poly.entity_id
_entity_poly.type
_entity_poly.pdbx_seq_one_letter_code
_entity_poly.pdbx_strand_id
1 'polypeptide(L)'
;LPTGFPEALCPREDGEEEEEEEEEEEEDRRRNQRPVTFMLGNEMLGLGPGPESEFQTPDAEVYMHFLRSHCCYDAVPTSCKLVVFDISLEIKKAFVALVANGVRAAPLWDSKKQSFVGMLTITDFINILHRYYRSPLVQIYEVEEHKIETWREVYLQGSFKPLVYISPTDSLFDAVYSLIKHKIHRLPVIEPISGNVLHILTHKRILKFLHIFGSTIPKPRFLKKTVQELCVGTFRDVAVVPETAPIYAALEIFVDRRVSALPVINDAGQVVGLYSRFDVIHLAAQKTYNNLDISVGEALQQRTICLEGVLTCYPHETMEAIIDRIAKEQVHRLVLVDENQYPRGIVSLSDILQALVLTPAGIDALNS
;
A
#
# COMPACT_ATOMS: atom_id res chain seq x y z
N LEU A 1 69.81 -12.76 12.86
CA LEU A 1 69.37 -14.09 13.30
C LEU A 1 69.06 -14.10 14.80
N PRO A 2 68.06 -14.80 15.35
CA PRO A 2 66.99 -15.56 14.73
C PRO A 2 65.62 -15.36 15.37
N THR A 3 64.55 -15.89 14.72
CA THR A 3 63.43 -16.67 15.22
C THR A 3 62.43 -16.00 16.17
N GLY A 4 61.21 -16.07 15.96
CA GLY A 4 60.21 -17.07 15.85
C GLY A 4 58.80 -16.52 15.93
N PHE A 5 57.93 -17.00 15.09
CA PHE A 5 56.49 -16.96 15.27
C PHE A 5 56.05 -17.78 16.46
N PRO A 6 54.90 -17.48 17.06
CA PRO A 6 53.83 -18.48 16.95
C PRO A 6 52.49 -17.89 16.48
N GLU A 7 51.86 -18.69 15.67
CA GLU A 7 50.43 -18.69 15.38
C GLU A 7 49.58 -18.66 16.65
N ALA A 8 48.55 -17.83 16.66
CA ALA A 8 47.43 -17.99 17.55
C ALA A 8 46.15 -17.94 16.74
N LEU A 9 45.46 -19.06 16.76
CA LEU A 9 44.18 -19.42 16.25
C LEU A 9 43.12 -18.32 16.46
N CYS A 10 42.43 -17.99 15.39
CA CYS A 10 41.08 -17.37 15.40
C CYS A 10 40.05 -18.42 15.83
N PRO A 11 39.15 -18.13 16.73
CA PRO A 11 37.90 -18.86 16.84
C PRO A 11 36.93 -18.34 15.80
N ARG A 12 36.18 -19.28 15.21
CA ARG A 12 35.05 -19.04 14.33
C ARG A 12 33.90 -18.54 15.18
N GLU A 13 33.33 -17.39 14.83
CA GLU A 13 32.08 -16.84 15.35
C GLU A 13 31.04 -16.59 14.23
N ASP A 14 31.24 -17.18 13.04
CA ASP A 14 30.38 -16.90 11.88
C ASP A 14 29.12 -17.79 11.79
N GLY A 15 28.86 -18.64 12.78
CA GLY A 15 27.72 -19.58 12.77
C GLY A 15 26.54 -19.18 13.64
N GLU A 16 26.76 -18.33 14.63
CA GLU A 16 25.69 -17.96 15.56
C GLU A 16 24.85 -16.76 15.04
N GLU A 17 25.44 -15.86 14.26
CA GLU A 17 24.73 -14.72 13.64
C GLU A 17 23.77 -15.18 12.52
N GLU A 18 24.13 -16.21 11.73
CA GLU A 18 23.26 -16.76 10.68
C GLU A 18 22.05 -17.53 11.27
N GLU A 19 22.22 -18.22 12.40
CA GLU A 19 21.12 -18.90 13.07
C GLU A 19 20.15 -17.92 13.76
N GLU A 20 20.65 -16.80 14.31
CA GLU A 20 19.80 -15.74 14.88
C GLU A 20 19.02 -14.99 13.81
N GLU A 21 19.61 -14.72 12.63
CA GLU A 21 18.89 -14.09 11.51
C GLU A 21 17.80 -15.02 10.91
N GLU A 22 18.05 -16.34 10.83
CA GLU A 22 17.05 -17.30 10.37
C GLU A 22 15.91 -17.48 11.39
N GLU A 23 16.19 -17.45 12.70
CA GLU A 23 15.16 -17.51 13.74
C GLU A 23 14.32 -16.22 13.78
N GLU A 24 14.90 -15.03 13.59
CA GLU A 24 14.16 -13.76 13.47
C GLU A 24 13.29 -13.72 12.22
N GLU A 25 13.77 -14.23 11.07
CA GLU A 25 12.95 -14.34 9.85
C GLU A 25 11.79 -15.34 10.01
N GLU A 26 12.01 -16.43 10.74
CA GLU A 26 10.96 -17.43 10.99
C GLU A 26 9.94 -16.94 12.03
N GLU A 27 10.37 -16.16 13.03
CA GLU A 27 9.47 -15.51 13.98
C GLU A 27 8.65 -14.39 13.31
N ASP A 28 9.23 -13.64 12.36
CA ASP A 28 8.52 -12.62 11.60
C ASP A 28 7.55 -13.25 10.58
N ARG A 29 7.89 -14.41 10.02
CA ARG A 29 6.94 -15.23 9.23
C ARG A 29 5.78 -15.75 10.08
N ARG A 30 6.01 -16.13 11.34
CA ARG A 30 4.96 -16.58 12.27
C ARG A 30 4.09 -15.41 12.76
N ARG A 31 4.66 -14.21 12.97
CA ARG A 31 3.91 -12.99 13.31
C ARG A 31 3.04 -12.48 12.16
N ASN A 32 3.45 -12.71 10.91
CA ASN A 32 2.71 -12.28 9.72
C ASN A 32 1.65 -13.29 9.24
N GLN A 33 1.57 -14.47 9.84
CA GLN A 33 0.44 -15.38 9.63
C GLN A 33 -0.74 -14.86 10.45
N ARG A 34 -1.65 -14.13 9.80
CA ARG A 34 -2.98 -13.89 10.36
C ARG A 34 -3.55 -15.27 10.73
N PRO A 35 -3.93 -15.53 11.99
CA PRO A 35 -4.42 -16.86 12.34
C PRO A 35 -5.67 -17.15 11.53
N VAL A 36 -5.62 -18.23 10.77
CA VAL A 36 -6.73 -18.86 10.03
C VAL A 36 -7.77 -19.46 11.03
N THR A 37 -7.97 -18.83 12.15
CA THR A 37 -8.76 -19.36 13.27
C THR A 37 -10.23 -18.96 13.22
N PHE A 38 -10.76 -18.56 12.04
CA PHE A 38 -12.18 -18.21 11.94
C PHE A 38 -13.08 -19.36 11.47
N MET A 39 -12.56 -20.42 10.84
CA MET A 39 -13.40 -21.50 10.33
C MET A 39 -13.85 -22.52 11.36
N LEU A 40 -13.18 -22.66 12.49
CA LEU A 40 -13.49 -23.71 13.49
C LEU A 40 -14.48 -23.28 14.57
N GLY A 41 -14.79 -21.98 14.69
CA GLY A 41 -15.67 -21.49 15.76
C GLY A 41 -17.15 -21.42 15.42
N ASN A 42 -17.51 -21.26 14.17
CA ASN A 42 -18.90 -21.02 13.77
C ASN A 42 -19.71 -22.29 13.52
N GLU A 43 -19.07 -23.36 13.08
CA GLU A 43 -19.79 -24.65 12.87
C GLU A 43 -20.18 -25.32 14.18
N MET A 44 -19.44 -25.10 15.27
CA MET A 44 -19.75 -25.70 16.57
C MET A 44 -20.85 -24.98 17.36
N LEU A 45 -21.21 -23.76 17.00
CA LEU A 45 -22.20 -22.95 17.75
C LEU A 45 -23.56 -22.82 17.07
N GLY A 46 -23.79 -23.44 15.91
CA GLY A 46 -25.07 -23.36 15.20
C GLY A 46 -25.40 -21.93 14.72
N LEU A 47 -24.42 -21.05 14.63
CA LEU A 47 -24.53 -19.74 14.02
C LEU A 47 -24.59 -19.95 12.51
N GLY A 48 -25.49 -19.24 11.84
CA GLY A 48 -25.81 -19.37 10.40
C GLY A 48 -24.60 -19.31 9.48
N PRO A 49 -24.81 -19.45 8.15
CA PRO A 49 -23.73 -19.50 7.17
C PRO A 49 -22.76 -18.34 7.36
N GLY A 50 -21.46 -18.61 7.36
CA GLY A 50 -20.42 -17.60 7.55
C GLY A 50 -20.42 -16.55 6.43
N PRO A 51 -19.68 -15.44 6.59
CA PRO A 51 -19.65 -14.33 5.61
C PRO A 51 -19.28 -14.78 4.20
N GLU A 52 -18.53 -15.86 4.05
CA GLU A 52 -18.15 -16.43 2.75
C GLU A 52 -19.35 -16.88 1.90
N SER A 53 -20.42 -17.35 2.54
CA SER A 53 -21.62 -17.78 1.82
C SER A 53 -22.35 -16.66 1.09
N GLU A 54 -22.21 -15.43 1.54
CA GLU A 54 -22.81 -14.26 0.90
C GLU A 54 -22.15 -13.94 -0.46
N PHE A 55 -20.88 -14.33 -0.64
CA PHE A 55 -20.12 -14.14 -1.87
C PHE A 55 -20.21 -15.32 -2.84
N GLN A 56 -20.81 -16.46 -2.43
CA GLN A 56 -20.96 -17.67 -3.24
C GLN A 56 -22.32 -17.73 -3.95
N THR A 57 -23.06 -16.63 -4.00
CA THR A 57 -24.34 -16.56 -4.71
C THR A 57 -24.14 -16.17 -6.17
N PRO A 58 -24.96 -16.63 -7.12
CA PRO A 58 -24.81 -16.29 -8.54
C PRO A 58 -24.84 -14.80 -8.82
N ASP A 59 -25.54 -14.00 -8.02
CA ASP A 59 -25.60 -12.56 -8.15
C ASP A 59 -24.32 -11.87 -7.62
N ALA A 60 -23.53 -12.54 -6.80
CA ALA A 60 -22.26 -12.00 -6.31
C ALA A 60 -21.18 -11.89 -7.40
N GLU A 61 -21.26 -12.71 -8.45
CA GLU A 61 -20.24 -12.80 -9.51
C GLU A 61 -20.35 -11.70 -10.58
N VAL A 62 -21.36 -10.85 -10.55
CA VAL A 62 -21.64 -9.88 -11.62
C VAL A 62 -20.48 -8.90 -11.86
N TYR A 63 -19.84 -8.39 -10.80
CA TYR A 63 -18.70 -7.48 -10.94
C TYR A 63 -17.45 -8.22 -11.43
N MET A 64 -17.25 -9.45 -11.00
CA MET A 64 -16.19 -10.33 -11.49
C MET A 64 -16.33 -10.55 -13.00
N HIS A 65 -17.51 -10.96 -13.46
CA HIS A 65 -17.78 -11.17 -14.89
C HIS A 65 -17.63 -9.89 -15.69
N PHE A 66 -18.11 -8.78 -15.18
CA PHE A 66 -17.95 -7.48 -15.83
C PHE A 66 -16.48 -7.12 -16.02
N LEU A 67 -15.64 -7.24 -14.99
CA LEU A 67 -14.21 -6.92 -15.12
C LEU A 67 -13.44 -7.94 -15.96
N ARG A 68 -13.89 -9.19 -16.06
CA ARG A 68 -13.32 -10.17 -16.99
C ARG A 68 -13.63 -9.85 -18.46
N SER A 69 -14.77 -9.21 -18.73
CA SER A 69 -15.18 -8.85 -20.09
C SER A 69 -14.60 -7.53 -20.59
N HIS A 70 -13.91 -6.77 -19.74
CA HIS A 70 -13.29 -5.50 -20.08
C HIS A 70 -11.77 -5.58 -19.94
N CYS A 71 -11.06 -5.02 -20.92
CA CYS A 71 -9.62 -5.00 -20.90
C CYS A 71 -9.08 -3.77 -20.14
N CYS A 72 -7.80 -3.83 -19.77
CA CYS A 72 -7.14 -2.73 -19.05
C CYS A 72 -7.17 -1.42 -19.86
N TYR A 73 -7.16 -1.51 -21.18
CA TYR A 73 -7.25 -0.35 -22.07
C TYR A 73 -8.54 0.42 -21.88
N ASP A 74 -9.66 -0.24 -21.60
CA ASP A 74 -10.97 0.39 -21.40
C ASP A 74 -10.98 1.35 -20.19
N ALA A 75 -10.13 1.08 -19.20
CA ALA A 75 -9.99 1.94 -18.03
C ALA A 75 -8.95 3.06 -18.20
N VAL A 76 -8.20 3.10 -19.31
CA VAL A 76 -7.25 4.18 -19.59
C VAL A 76 -8.02 5.46 -19.89
N PRO A 77 -7.72 6.60 -19.23
CA PRO A 77 -8.39 7.87 -19.53
C PRO A 77 -7.93 8.43 -20.88
N THR A 78 -8.77 9.25 -21.51
CA THR A 78 -8.47 9.93 -22.79
C THR A 78 -7.19 10.75 -22.74
N SER A 79 -6.87 11.33 -21.57
CA SER A 79 -5.59 11.96 -21.31
C SER A 79 -5.11 11.61 -19.90
N CYS A 80 -3.82 11.35 -19.78
CA CYS A 80 -3.20 11.08 -18.47
C CYS A 80 -1.83 11.74 -18.40
N LYS A 81 -1.47 12.17 -17.19
CA LYS A 81 -0.13 12.65 -16.92
C LYS A 81 0.75 11.46 -16.57
N LEU A 82 1.74 11.21 -17.39
CA LEU A 82 2.75 10.19 -17.17
C LEU A 82 4.11 10.86 -17.06
N VAL A 83 4.83 10.57 -15.99
CA VAL A 83 6.21 11.00 -15.77
C VAL A 83 7.07 9.75 -15.74
N VAL A 84 8.17 9.76 -16.48
CA VAL A 84 9.15 8.67 -16.53
C VAL A 84 10.49 9.22 -16.05
N PHE A 85 11.20 8.46 -15.23
CA PHE A 85 12.54 8.83 -14.79
C PHE A 85 13.56 7.85 -15.33
N ASP A 86 14.68 8.37 -15.85
CA ASP A 86 15.85 7.57 -16.08
C ASP A 86 16.53 7.24 -14.74
N ILE A 87 17.01 6.01 -14.58
CA ILE A 87 17.67 5.56 -13.33
C ILE A 87 18.96 6.30 -13.02
N SER A 88 19.54 7.03 -13.98
CA SER A 88 20.69 7.91 -13.80
C SER A 88 20.35 9.24 -13.11
N LEU A 89 19.05 9.55 -12.93
CA LEU A 89 18.60 10.76 -12.25
C LEU A 89 18.88 10.67 -10.73
N GLU A 90 19.24 11.81 -10.14
CA GLU A 90 19.38 11.92 -8.69
C GLU A 90 18.02 11.74 -7.97
N ILE A 91 18.00 10.99 -6.88
CA ILE A 91 16.80 10.68 -6.10
C ILE A 91 16.07 11.96 -5.67
N LYS A 92 16.77 12.95 -5.18
CA LYS A 92 16.19 14.24 -4.78
C LYS A 92 15.40 14.90 -5.90
N LYS A 93 16.00 14.98 -7.10
CA LYS A 93 15.36 15.56 -8.26
C LYS A 93 14.11 14.78 -8.67
N ALA A 94 14.17 13.45 -8.57
CA ALA A 94 13.04 12.60 -8.88
C ALA A 94 11.86 12.85 -7.91
N PHE A 95 12.08 12.94 -6.61
CA PHE A 95 11.01 13.21 -5.65
C PHE A 95 10.43 14.62 -5.79
N VAL A 96 11.28 15.63 -6.00
CA VAL A 96 10.81 17.00 -6.30
C VAL A 96 9.96 17.01 -7.56
N ALA A 97 10.34 16.28 -8.60
CA ALA A 97 9.57 16.17 -9.83
C ALA A 97 8.24 15.45 -9.64
N LEU A 98 8.16 14.39 -8.79
CA LEU A 98 6.89 13.75 -8.44
C LEU A 98 5.93 14.76 -7.81
N VAL A 99 6.40 15.55 -6.84
CA VAL A 99 5.62 16.59 -6.16
C VAL A 99 5.17 17.66 -7.12
N ALA A 100 6.12 18.25 -7.88
CA ALA A 100 5.85 19.34 -8.83
C ALA A 100 4.84 18.92 -9.90
N ASN A 101 4.84 17.66 -10.29
CA ASN A 101 3.89 17.11 -11.25
C ASN A 101 2.58 16.60 -10.63
N GLY A 102 2.46 16.56 -9.30
CA GLY A 102 1.29 16.02 -8.59
C GLY A 102 1.08 14.53 -8.85
N VAL A 103 2.15 13.78 -9.16
CA VAL A 103 2.10 12.34 -9.37
C VAL A 103 2.69 11.59 -8.17
N ARG A 104 2.22 10.38 -7.93
CA ARG A 104 2.59 9.57 -6.74
C ARG A 104 3.56 8.44 -7.06
N ALA A 105 3.84 8.22 -8.33
CA ALA A 105 4.78 7.21 -8.81
C ALA A 105 5.20 7.51 -10.24
N ALA A 106 6.37 7.03 -10.62
CA ALA A 106 6.89 7.12 -11.98
C ALA A 106 7.58 5.81 -12.38
N PRO A 107 7.36 5.31 -13.60
CA PRO A 107 8.14 4.23 -14.16
C PRO A 107 9.61 4.62 -14.28
N LEU A 108 10.49 3.66 -14.06
CA LEU A 108 11.94 3.81 -14.15
C LEU A 108 12.46 3.20 -15.43
N TRP A 109 13.10 4.02 -16.24
CA TRP A 109 13.73 3.64 -17.49
C TRP A 109 15.23 3.41 -17.31
N ASP A 110 15.74 2.34 -17.87
CA ASP A 110 17.18 2.08 -17.94
C ASP A 110 17.65 2.31 -19.38
N SER A 111 18.35 3.43 -19.60
CA SER A 111 18.87 3.79 -20.92
C SER A 111 19.93 2.84 -21.45
N LYS A 112 20.60 2.06 -20.57
CA LYS A 112 21.59 1.05 -20.98
C LYS A 112 20.90 -0.23 -21.47
N LYS A 113 19.80 -0.63 -20.79
CA LYS A 113 19.02 -1.83 -21.13
C LYS A 113 17.89 -1.56 -22.14
N GLN A 114 17.58 -0.29 -22.40
CA GLN A 114 16.46 0.14 -23.25
C GLN A 114 15.12 -0.50 -22.81
N SER A 115 14.88 -0.50 -21.49
CA SER A 115 13.70 -1.14 -20.90
C SER A 115 13.28 -0.48 -19.60
N PHE A 116 12.02 -0.63 -19.25
CA PHE A 116 11.52 -0.29 -17.92
C PHE A 116 11.96 -1.33 -16.90
N VAL A 117 12.52 -0.88 -15.78
CA VAL A 117 13.13 -1.74 -14.77
C VAL A 117 12.47 -1.67 -13.40
N GLY A 118 11.49 -0.82 -13.22
CA GLY A 118 10.81 -0.68 -11.94
C GLY A 118 9.90 0.55 -11.87
N MET A 119 9.46 0.82 -10.66
CA MET A 119 8.67 2.01 -10.31
C MET A 119 9.35 2.75 -9.17
N LEU A 120 9.39 4.07 -9.24
CA LEU A 120 9.71 4.92 -8.09
C LEU A 120 8.39 5.39 -7.47
N THR A 121 8.23 5.17 -6.17
CA THR A 121 6.99 5.45 -5.45
C THR A 121 7.25 6.26 -4.17
N ILE A 122 6.20 6.79 -3.56
CA ILE A 122 6.29 7.43 -2.25
C ILE A 122 6.78 6.46 -1.17
N THR A 123 6.48 5.16 -1.31
CA THR A 123 6.97 4.14 -0.38
C THR A 123 8.50 4.10 -0.35
N ASP A 124 9.14 4.23 -1.50
CA ASP A 124 10.60 4.28 -1.60
C ASP A 124 11.17 5.49 -0.85
N PHE A 125 10.50 6.65 -0.96
CA PHE A 125 10.88 7.83 -0.22
C PHE A 125 10.79 7.63 1.30
N ILE A 126 9.72 7.00 1.78
CA ILE A 126 9.55 6.69 3.22
C ILE A 126 10.65 5.76 3.70
N ASN A 127 10.96 4.69 2.95
CA ASN A 127 12.02 3.76 3.30
C ASN A 127 13.38 4.46 3.37
N ILE A 128 13.64 5.39 2.45
CA ILE A 128 14.86 6.22 2.47
C ILE A 128 14.89 7.05 3.75
N LEU A 129 13.85 7.84 4.03
CA LEU A 129 13.79 8.69 5.22
C LEU A 129 13.95 7.89 6.51
N HIS A 130 13.24 6.77 6.65
CA HIS A 130 13.28 5.93 7.83
C HIS A 130 14.69 5.38 8.09
N ARG A 131 15.35 4.86 7.05
CA ARG A 131 16.68 4.28 7.18
C ARG A 131 17.74 5.34 7.54
N TYR A 132 17.65 6.53 6.95
CA TYR A 132 18.63 7.60 7.19
C TYR A 132 18.46 8.26 8.54
N TYR A 133 17.24 8.44 8.99
CA TYR A 133 17.00 9.01 10.32
C TYR A 133 17.54 8.10 11.45
N ARG A 134 17.54 6.79 11.25
CA ARG A 134 18.13 5.82 12.19
C ARG A 134 19.66 5.79 12.20
N SER A 135 20.32 6.27 11.16
CA SER A 135 21.77 6.21 11.06
C SER A 135 22.41 7.55 11.44
N PRO A 136 23.04 7.67 12.62
CA PRO A 136 23.71 8.90 13.02
C PRO A 136 24.97 9.19 12.21
N LEU A 137 25.44 8.25 11.40
CA LEU A 137 26.69 8.32 10.64
C LEU A 137 26.50 8.80 9.20
N VAL A 138 25.29 8.83 8.67
CA VAL A 138 25.00 9.22 7.29
C VAL A 138 24.13 10.45 7.28
N GLN A 139 24.68 11.55 6.77
CA GLN A 139 23.89 12.76 6.62
C GLN A 139 22.94 12.62 5.43
N ILE A 140 21.71 13.04 5.60
CA ILE A 140 20.65 12.95 4.58
C ILE A 140 21.05 13.62 3.25
N TYR A 141 21.96 14.59 3.31
CA TYR A 141 22.53 15.28 2.14
C TYR A 141 23.30 14.36 1.21
N GLU A 142 24.00 13.35 1.73
CA GLU A 142 24.77 12.41 0.91
C GLU A 142 23.85 11.53 0.05
N VAL A 143 22.66 11.24 0.56
CA VAL A 143 21.66 10.41 -0.15
C VAL A 143 20.99 11.16 -1.27
N GLU A 144 20.77 12.45 -1.06
CA GLU A 144 20.07 13.29 -2.03
C GLU A 144 20.82 13.40 -3.36
N GLU A 145 22.15 13.26 -3.33
CA GLU A 145 23.00 13.29 -4.52
C GLU A 145 23.11 11.92 -5.19
N HIS A 146 22.68 10.84 -4.50
CA HIS A 146 22.72 9.50 -5.09
C HIS A 146 21.72 9.37 -6.24
N LYS A 147 22.18 8.71 -7.29
CA LYS A 147 21.32 8.31 -8.42
C LYS A 147 20.35 7.22 -8.00
N ILE A 148 19.22 7.14 -8.69
CA ILE A 148 18.23 6.07 -8.49
C ILE A 148 18.87 4.69 -8.69
N GLU A 149 19.76 4.52 -9.70
CA GLU A 149 20.46 3.26 -9.95
C GLU A 149 21.29 2.83 -8.72
N THR A 150 22.07 3.72 -8.13
CA THR A 150 22.92 3.44 -6.97
C THR A 150 22.07 3.08 -5.74
N TRP A 151 20.99 3.84 -5.51
CA TRP A 151 20.07 3.54 -4.41
C TRP A 151 19.45 2.15 -4.57
N ARG A 152 19.04 1.78 -5.77
CA ARG A 152 18.48 0.45 -6.05
C ARG A 152 19.48 -0.66 -5.81
N GLU A 153 20.73 -0.49 -6.21
CA GLU A 153 21.79 -1.47 -6.01
C GLU A 153 22.12 -1.68 -4.53
N VAL A 154 22.23 -0.61 -3.76
CA VAL A 154 22.62 -0.65 -2.35
C VAL A 154 21.49 -1.13 -1.44
N TYR A 155 20.24 -0.72 -1.71
CA TYR A 155 19.12 -0.93 -0.80
C TYR A 155 18.14 -2.02 -1.22
N LEU A 156 18.24 -2.51 -2.46
CA LEU A 156 17.45 -3.63 -2.96
C LEU A 156 18.28 -4.92 -3.09
N GLN A 157 19.52 -4.92 -2.56
CA GLN A 157 20.33 -6.15 -2.48
C GLN A 157 19.53 -7.20 -1.69
N GLY A 158 19.14 -8.27 -2.38
CA GLY A 158 18.34 -9.36 -1.81
C GLY A 158 16.81 -9.24 -1.98
N SER A 159 16.25 -8.06 -2.21
CA SER A 159 14.80 -7.88 -2.38
C SER A 159 14.39 -7.29 -3.73
N PHE A 160 15.18 -7.53 -4.78
CA PHE A 160 14.83 -7.08 -6.13
C PHE A 160 13.55 -7.77 -6.59
N LYS A 161 12.44 -7.06 -6.48
CA LYS A 161 11.19 -7.50 -7.10
C LYS A 161 11.19 -7.07 -8.56
N PRO A 162 10.95 -8.00 -9.50
CA PRO A 162 10.80 -7.65 -10.91
C PRO A 162 9.63 -6.66 -11.07
N LEU A 163 9.70 -5.83 -12.13
CA LEU A 163 8.61 -4.92 -12.44
C LEU A 163 7.32 -5.71 -12.68
N VAL A 164 6.32 -5.49 -11.85
CA VAL A 164 4.98 -6.02 -12.07
C VAL A 164 4.26 -5.05 -12.99
N TYR A 165 3.79 -5.53 -14.12
CA TYR A 165 3.05 -4.76 -15.12
C TYR A 165 1.94 -5.61 -15.73
N ILE A 166 1.07 -4.98 -16.50
CA ILE A 166 -0.04 -5.65 -17.19
C ILE A 166 -0.13 -5.15 -18.63
N SER A 167 -0.60 -6.00 -19.53
CA SER A 167 -0.87 -5.63 -20.92
C SER A 167 -2.18 -4.84 -21.03
N PRO A 168 -2.30 -3.90 -21.98
CA PRO A 168 -3.57 -3.22 -22.26
C PRO A 168 -4.70 -4.18 -22.69
N THR A 169 -4.36 -5.35 -23.21
CA THR A 169 -5.32 -6.38 -23.63
C THR A 169 -5.73 -7.34 -22.53
N ASP A 170 -5.00 -7.36 -21.41
CA ASP A 170 -5.37 -8.19 -20.25
C ASP A 170 -6.64 -7.64 -19.59
N SER A 171 -7.35 -8.51 -18.86
CA SER A 171 -8.61 -8.14 -18.24
C SER A 171 -8.41 -7.21 -17.02
N LEU A 172 -9.42 -6.39 -16.73
CA LEU A 172 -9.45 -5.61 -15.48
C LEU A 172 -9.52 -6.50 -14.23
N PHE A 173 -10.02 -7.73 -14.37
CA PHE A 173 -9.97 -8.74 -13.31
C PHE A 173 -8.51 -9.10 -12.97
N ASP A 174 -7.68 -9.36 -13.99
CA ASP A 174 -6.25 -9.66 -13.79
C ASP A 174 -5.50 -8.47 -13.20
N ALA A 175 -5.91 -7.24 -13.55
CA ALA A 175 -5.37 -6.02 -12.95
C ALA A 175 -5.68 -5.93 -11.45
N VAL A 176 -6.92 -6.22 -11.04
CA VAL A 176 -7.30 -6.27 -9.61
C VAL A 176 -6.49 -7.34 -8.88
N TYR A 177 -6.41 -8.53 -9.45
CA TYR A 177 -5.62 -9.62 -8.88
C TYR A 177 -4.15 -9.23 -8.69
N SER A 178 -3.52 -8.66 -9.73
CA SER A 178 -2.12 -8.24 -9.68
C SER A 178 -1.87 -7.15 -8.64
N LEU A 179 -2.74 -6.14 -8.55
CA LEU A 179 -2.64 -5.06 -7.56
C LEU A 179 -2.69 -5.60 -6.12
N ILE A 180 -3.62 -6.51 -5.84
CA ILE A 180 -3.85 -7.01 -4.48
C ILE A 180 -2.78 -8.05 -4.10
N LYS A 181 -2.53 -9.03 -4.95
CA LYS A 181 -1.55 -10.11 -4.69
C LYS A 181 -0.14 -9.58 -4.46
N HIS A 182 0.31 -8.67 -5.31
CA HIS A 182 1.65 -8.09 -5.19
C HIS A 182 1.73 -6.95 -4.18
N LYS A 183 0.60 -6.63 -3.51
CA LYS A 183 0.49 -5.56 -2.51
C LYS A 183 1.01 -4.21 -3.04
N ILE A 184 0.71 -3.92 -4.32
CA ILE A 184 1.11 -2.69 -5.01
C ILE A 184 -0.10 -1.78 -5.24
N HIS A 185 0.12 -0.48 -5.25
CA HIS A 185 -0.93 0.51 -5.48
C HIS A 185 -0.89 1.12 -6.88
N ARG A 186 0.13 0.78 -7.67
CA ARG A 186 0.44 1.35 -8.97
C ARG A 186 0.85 0.24 -9.92
N LEU A 187 0.02 -0.05 -10.91
CA LEU A 187 0.24 -1.11 -11.89
C LEU A 187 0.43 -0.47 -13.26
N PRO A 188 1.66 -0.43 -13.80
CA PRO A 188 1.88 0.10 -15.15
C PRO A 188 1.24 -0.80 -16.19
N VAL A 189 0.55 -0.18 -17.13
CA VAL A 189 0.01 -0.81 -18.34
C VAL A 189 1.05 -0.59 -19.44
N ILE A 190 1.66 -1.69 -19.87
CA ILE A 190 2.75 -1.67 -20.86
C ILE A 190 2.30 -2.43 -22.11
N GLU A 191 2.43 -1.77 -23.26
CA GLU A 191 2.16 -2.40 -24.54
C GLU A 191 3.32 -3.36 -24.87
N PRO A 192 3.05 -4.68 -25.06
CA PRO A 192 4.11 -5.70 -25.14
C PRO A 192 5.05 -5.56 -26.34
N ILE A 193 4.57 -5.07 -27.48
CA ILE A 193 5.34 -4.99 -28.73
C ILE A 193 6.31 -3.81 -28.68
N SER A 194 5.80 -2.62 -28.34
CA SER A 194 6.61 -1.40 -28.31
C SER A 194 7.36 -1.19 -26.99
N GLY A 195 6.94 -1.88 -25.91
CA GLY A 195 7.44 -1.64 -24.56
C GLY A 195 6.98 -0.32 -23.96
N ASN A 196 6.07 0.41 -24.58
CA ASN A 196 5.62 1.71 -24.10
C ASN A 196 4.65 1.59 -22.92
N VAL A 197 4.86 2.44 -21.90
CA VAL A 197 3.90 2.60 -20.80
C VAL A 197 2.76 3.51 -21.26
N LEU A 198 1.54 2.97 -21.27
CA LEU A 198 0.34 3.71 -21.67
C LEU A 198 -0.31 4.43 -20.49
N HIS A 199 -0.31 3.81 -19.33
CA HIS A 199 -0.98 4.32 -18.14
C HIS A 199 -0.46 3.62 -16.88
N ILE A 200 -0.82 4.16 -15.71
CA ILE A 200 -0.62 3.52 -14.42
C ILE A 200 -1.99 3.28 -13.79
N LEU A 201 -2.44 2.02 -13.79
CA LEU A 201 -3.70 1.62 -13.16
C LEU A 201 -3.61 1.67 -11.64
N THR A 202 -4.72 1.99 -11.00
CA THR A 202 -4.86 2.05 -9.55
C THR A 202 -6.21 1.48 -9.12
N HIS A 203 -6.32 1.02 -7.87
CA HIS A 203 -7.59 0.60 -7.28
C HIS A 203 -8.69 1.66 -7.47
N LYS A 204 -8.35 2.93 -7.24
CA LYS A 204 -9.29 4.05 -7.39
C LYS A 204 -9.82 4.17 -8.83
N ARG A 205 -8.96 3.97 -9.83
CA ARG A 205 -9.36 4.04 -11.24
C ARG A 205 -10.29 2.90 -11.61
N ILE A 206 -10.00 1.68 -11.13
CA ILE A 206 -10.84 0.51 -11.39
C ILE A 206 -12.19 0.64 -10.67
N LEU A 207 -12.20 1.06 -9.41
CA LEU A 207 -13.47 1.29 -8.70
C LEU A 207 -14.30 2.39 -9.37
N LYS A 208 -13.66 3.47 -9.85
CA LYS A 208 -14.36 4.52 -10.61
C LYS A 208 -14.95 3.98 -11.91
N PHE A 209 -14.24 3.10 -12.61
CA PHE A 209 -14.75 2.43 -13.80
C PHE A 209 -15.99 1.60 -13.47
N LEU A 210 -15.94 0.77 -12.43
CA LEU A 210 -17.10 0.03 -11.93
C LEU A 210 -18.26 0.95 -11.54
N HIS A 211 -17.99 2.07 -10.89
CA HIS A 211 -19.04 3.00 -10.45
C HIS A 211 -19.74 3.69 -11.64
N ILE A 212 -18.97 4.08 -12.67
CA ILE A 212 -19.54 4.72 -13.87
C ILE A 212 -20.43 3.75 -14.64
N PHE A 213 -19.99 2.52 -14.84
CA PHE A 213 -20.72 1.51 -15.61
C PHE A 213 -21.66 0.66 -14.75
N GLY A 214 -21.55 0.78 -13.42
CA GLY A 214 -22.32 -0.01 -12.45
C GLY A 214 -23.82 0.21 -12.48
N SER A 215 -24.29 1.34 -13.03
CA SER A 215 -25.72 1.60 -13.24
C SER A 215 -26.40 0.63 -14.22
N THR A 216 -25.60 -0.02 -15.08
CA THR A 216 -26.07 -1.01 -16.06
C THR A 216 -25.97 -2.46 -15.55
N ILE A 217 -25.37 -2.65 -14.38
CA ILE A 217 -25.13 -3.96 -13.78
C ILE A 217 -26.09 -4.18 -12.62
N PRO A 218 -26.77 -5.35 -12.51
CA PRO A 218 -27.56 -5.67 -11.35
C PRO A 218 -26.72 -5.63 -10.08
N LYS A 219 -27.20 -4.98 -9.03
CA LYS A 219 -26.47 -4.90 -7.76
C LYS A 219 -26.58 -6.21 -6.99
N PRO A 220 -25.45 -6.82 -6.57
CA PRO A 220 -25.45 -8.01 -5.73
C PRO A 220 -26.16 -7.75 -4.39
N ARG A 221 -26.83 -8.77 -3.87
CA ARG A 221 -27.56 -8.67 -2.59
C ARG A 221 -26.64 -8.38 -1.41
N PHE A 222 -25.41 -8.89 -1.43
CA PHE A 222 -24.44 -8.68 -0.35
C PHE A 222 -24.09 -7.19 -0.13
N LEU A 223 -24.30 -6.31 -1.13
CA LEU A 223 -24.08 -4.87 -0.97
C LEU A 223 -24.98 -4.24 0.09
N LYS A 224 -26.11 -4.87 0.41
CA LYS A 224 -27.03 -4.43 1.47
C LYS A 224 -26.61 -4.90 2.87
N LYS A 225 -25.64 -5.80 2.95
CA LYS A 225 -25.05 -6.24 4.22
C LYS A 225 -24.05 -5.20 4.72
N THR A 226 -23.83 -5.20 6.03
CA THR A 226 -22.82 -4.31 6.64
C THR A 226 -21.41 -4.81 6.37
N VAL A 227 -20.43 -3.91 6.40
CA VAL A 227 -19.02 -4.29 6.23
C VAL A 227 -18.56 -5.19 7.37
N GLN A 228 -19.16 -5.07 8.56
CA GLN A 228 -18.87 -5.94 9.70
C GLN A 228 -19.39 -7.37 9.48
N GLU A 229 -20.64 -7.53 9.00
CA GLU A 229 -21.20 -8.84 8.66
C GLU A 229 -20.41 -9.54 7.55
N LEU A 230 -19.94 -8.77 6.56
CA LEU A 230 -19.16 -9.28 5.45
C LEU A 230 -17.67 -9.47 5.78
N CYS A 231 -17.22 -9.02 6.95
CA CYS A 231 -15.81 -9.01 7.35
C CYS A 231 -14.91 -8.29 6.33
N VAL A 232 -15.41 -7.24 5.65
CA VAL A 232 -14.66 -6.47 4.66
C VAL A 232 -13.92 -5.32 5.33
N GLY A 233 -12.59 -5.40 5.39
CA GLY A 233 -11.72 -4.44 6.05
C GLY A 233 -10.87 -5.05 7.16
N THR A 234 -10.11 -4.21 7.85
CA THR A 234 -9.29 -4.58 9.01
C THR A 234 -9.97 -4.12 10.28
N PHE A 235 -10.36 -5.06 11.15
CA PHE A 235 -11.10 -4.81 12.40
C PHE A 235 -10.29 -5.10 13.67
N ARG A 236 -9.14 -5.70 13.56
CA ARG A 236 -8.28 -6.07 14.69
C ARG A 236 -6.91 -5.44 14.51
N ASP A 237 -6.29 -5.11 15.63
CA ASP A 237 -4.93 -4.59 15.67
C ASP A 237 -4.72 -3.42 14.68
N VAL A 238 -5.66 -2.48 14.69
CA VAL A 238 -5.62 -1.30 13.82
C VAL A 238 -4.45 -0.43 14.25
N ALA A 239 -3.48 -0.25 13.36
CA ALA A 239 -2.37 0.66 13.61
C ALA A 239 -2.88 2.10 13.67
N VAL A 240 -2.55 2.81 14.73
CA VAL A 240 -2.89 4.22 14.95
C VAL A 240 -1.65 5.00 15.38
N VAL A 241 -1.71 6.32 15.31
CA VAL A 241 -0.63 7.19 15.80
C VAL A 241 -1.22 8.32 16.63
N PRO A 242 -0.66 8.64 17.84
CA PRO A 242 -1.05 9.81 18.60
C PRO A 242 -0.73 11.10 17.84
N GLU A 243 -1.59 12.13 17.94
CA GLU A 243 -1.32 13.43 17.32
C GLU A 243 -0.06 14.12 17.87
N THR A 244 0.32 13.80 19.10
CA THR A 244 1.53 14.30 19.76
C THR A 244 2.80 13.53 19.37
N ALA A 245 2.67 12.37 18.73
CA ALA A 245 3.82 11.58 18.30
C ALA A 245 4.62 12.29 17.18
N PRO A 246 5.96 12.16 17.16
CA PRO A 246 6.76 12.71 16.08
C PRO A 246 6.50 11.98 14.76
N ILE A 247 6.72 12.66 13.63
CA ILE A 247 6.57 12.06 12.29
C ILE A 247 7.39 10.78 12.17
N TYR A 248 8.57 10.75 12.76
CA TYR A 248 9.43 9.56 12.73
C TYR A 248 8.70 8.31 13.26
N ALA A 249 7.93 8.41 14.34
CA ALA A 249 7.13 7.28 14.84
C ALA A 249 6.09 6.80 13.82
N ALA A 250 5.48 7.72 13.07
CA ALA A 250 4.58 7.34 11.99
C ALA A 250 5.32 6.62 10.84
N LEU A 251 6.56 7.03 10.53
CA LEU A 251 7.38 6.35 9.51
C LEU A 251 7.73 4.92 9.94
N GLU A 252 8.10 4.70 11.21
CA GLU A 252 8.31 3.35 11.75
C GLU A 252 7.08 2.47 11.55
N ILE A 253 5.91 2.94 11.97
CA ILE A 253 4.67 2.17 11.82
C ILE A 253 4.36 1.88 10.35
N PHE A 254 4.61 2.83 9.43
CA PHE A 254 4.41 2.59 8.00
C PHE A 254 5.31 1.49 7.45
N VAL A 255 6.55 1.39 7.91
CA VAL A 255 7.53 0.39 7.49
C VAL A 255 7.22 -0.95 8.14
N ASP A 256 7.17 -1.00 9.47
CA ASP A 256 7.03 -2.23 10.25
C ASP A 256 5.69 -2.93 10.03
N ARG A 257 4.60 -2.14 10.02
CA ARG A 257 3.23 -2.66 9.82
C ARG A 257 2.81 -2.70 8.35
N ARG A 258 3.65 -2.21 7.42
CA ARG A 258 3.37 -2.15 5.97
C ARG A 258 2.03 -1.49 5.62
N VAL A 259 1.55 -0.59 6.47
CA VAL A 259 0.31 0.16 6.26
C VAL A 259 0.57 1.44 5.45
N SER A 260 -0.44 1.97 4.78
CA SER A 260 -0.31 3.15 3.92
C SER A 260 -0.96 4.41 4.50
N ALA A 261 -1.68 4.29 5.61
CA ALA A 261 -2.18 5.39 6.40
C ALA A 261 -2.48 4.95 7.83
N LEU A 262 -2.46 5.92 8.74
CA LEU A 262 -2.68 5.75 10.15
C LEU A 262 -3.78 6.70 10.61
N PRO A 263 -4.85 6.21 11.25
CA PRO A 263 -5.74 7.07 12.01
C PRO A 263 -4.93 7.80 13.09
N VAL A 264 -5.11 9.10 13.18
CA VAL A 264 -4.49 9.95 14.21
C VAL A 264 -5.46 10.09 15.35
N ILE A 265 -5.00 9.80 16.55
CA ILE A 265 -5.82 9.83 17.77
C ILE A 265 -5.34 10.91 18.73
N ASN A 266 -6.30 11.52 19.43
CA ASN A 266 -6.01 12.45 20.54
C ASN A 266 -5.71 11.68 21.85
N ASP A 267 -5.45 12.42 22.93
CA ASP A 267 -5.17 11.83 24.25
C ASP A 267 -6.35 11.01 24.81
N ALA A 268 -7.58 11.26 24.36
CA ALA A 268 -8.75 10.48 24.71
C ALA A 268 -8.89 9.20 23.87
N GLY A 269 -8.01 8.96 22.88
CA GLY A 269 -8.07 7.83 21.97
C GLY A 269 -9.06 7.98 20.80
N GLN A 270 -9.64 9.15 20.61
CA GLN A 270 -10.60 9.45 19.55
C GLN A 270 -9.88 9.83 18.26
N VAL A 271 -10.44 9.42 17.12
CA VAL A 271 -9.90 9.75 15.80
C VAL A 271 -10.10 11.24 15.51
N VAL A 272 -8.99 11.94 15.31
CA VAL A 272 -8.94 13.37 14.98
C VAL A 272 -8.33 13.66 13.63
N GLY A 273 -7.69 12.67 13.02
CA GLY A 273 -7.00 12.86 11.75
C GLY A 273 -6.70 11.54 11.06
N LEU A 274 -6.17 11.65 9.85
CA LEU A 274 -5.59 10.55 9.08
C LEU A 274 -4.24 11.02 8.53
N TYR A 275 -3.16 10.31 8.89
CA TYR A 275 -1.82 10.55 8.37
C TYR A 275 -1.45 9.45 7.40
N SER A 276 -1.13 9.81 6.17
CA SER A 276 -0.86 8.86 5.10
C SER A 276 0.58 8.97 4.60
N ARG A 277 1.05 7.93 3.92
CA ARG A 277 2.35 7.97 3.24
C ARG A 277 2.47 9.16 2.28
N PHE A 278 1.34 9.62 1.73
CA PHE A 278 1.34 10.78 0.84
C PHE A 278 1.65 12.08 1.57
N ASP A 279 1.27 12.20 2.84
CA ASP A 279 1.56 13.40 3.64
C ASP A 279 3.07 13.60 3.84
N VAL A 280 3.81 12.48 3.91
CA VAL A 280 5.27 12.49 4.06
C VAL A 280 5.97 13.17 2.88
N ILE A 281 5.43 13.09 1.67
CA ILE A 281 6.06 13.70 0.48
C ILE A 281 6.06 15.24 0.55
N HIS A 282 5.14 15.83 1.31
CA HIS A 282 5.12 17.28 1.52
C HIS A 282 6.35 17.77 2.28
N LEU A 283 6.95 16.93 3.11
CA LEU A 283 8.22 17.24 3.78
C LEU A 283 9.34 17.45 2.76
N ALA A 284 9.34 16.65 1.68
CA ALA A 284 10.29 16.82 0.58
C ALA A 284 10.06 18.13 -0.17
N ALA A 285 8.80 18.49 -0.41
CA ALA A 285 8.44 19.73 -1.09
C ALA A 285 8.85 20.98 -0.30
N GLN A 286 8.69 20.93 1.02
CA GLN A 286 9.02 22.03 1.92
C GLN A 286 10.50 22.06 2.35
N LYS A 287 11.30 21.06 1.93
CA LYS A 287 12.69 20.83 2.40
C LYS A 287 12.80 20.71 3.93
N THR A 288 11.75 20.26 4.58
CA THR A 288 11.67 20.09 6.06
C THR A 288 11.89 18.65 6.51
N TYR A 289 12.33 17.77 5.60
CA TYR A 289 12.60 16.36 5.91
C TYR A 289 13.74 16.13 6.92
N ASN A 290 14.48 17.19 7.28
CA ASN A 290 15.46 17.15 8.38
C ASN A 290 14.81 17.30 9.76
N ASN A 291 13.53 17.66 9.82
CA ASN A 291 12.79 17.86 11.06
C ASN A 291 11.63 16.85 11.15
N LEU A 292 11.97 15.59 11.40
CA LEU A 292 11.00 14.53 11.63
C LEU A 292 10.51 14.46 13.09
N ASP A 293 11.00 15.36 13.94
CA ASP A 293 10.63 15.47 15.34
C ASP A 293 9.36 16.30 15.57
N ILE A 294 8.88 17.04 14.54
CA ILE A 294 7.58 17.72 14.64
C ILE A 294 6.47 16.69 14.83
N SER A 295 5.43 17.07 15.56
CA SER A 295 4.32 16.17 15.81
C SER A 295 3.49 15.90 14.55
N VAL A 296 2.85 14.74 14.51
CA VAL A 296 1.91 14.38 13.45
C VAL A 296 0.77 15.41 13.37
N GLY A 297 0.29 15.91 14.51
CA GLY A 297 -0.74 16.96 14.58
C GLY A 297 -0.30 18.25 13.90
N GLU A 298 0.92 18.73 14.18
CA GLU A 298 1.48 19.90 13.50
C GLU A 298 1.63 19.70 12.00
N ALA A 299 2.11 18.51 11.59
CA ALA A 299 2.23 18.16 10.17
C ALA A 299 0.87 18.17 9.46
N LEU A 300 -0.19 17.72 10.13
CA LEU A 300 -1.55 17.77 9.59
C LEU A 300 -2.09 19.20 9.44
N GLN A 301 -1.76 20.11 10.37
CA GLN A 301 -2.15 21.52 10.29
C GLN A 301 -1.43 22.27 9.17
N GLN A 302 -0.20 21.87 8.85
CA GLN A 302 0.61 22.48 7.78
C GLN A 302 0.22 22.02 6.39
N ARG A 303 -0.77 21.16 6.24
CA ARG A 303 -1.25 20.73 4.91
C ARG A 303 -1.76 21.91 4.11
N THR A 304 -1.06 22.25 3.04
CA THR A 304 -1.49 23.29 2.08
C THR A 304 -2.56 22.78 1.12
N ILE A 305 -2.67 21.48 0.96
CA ILE A 305 -3.65 20.81 0.13
C ILE A 305 -4.40 19.83 0.99
N CYS A 306 -5.66 20.13 1.28
CA CYS A 306 -6.57 19.21 1.96
C CYS A 306 -6.96 18.08 1.00
N LEU A 307 -6.06 17.11 0.82
CA LEU A 307 -6.24 16.05 -0.18
C LEU A 307 -7.17 14.93 0.30
N GLU A 308 -7.20 14.66 1.60
CA GLU A 308 -8.09 13.67 2.22
C GLU A 308 -8.30 14.07 3.68
N GLY A 309 -9.44 14.67 3.98
CA GLY A 309 -9.92 14.77 5.35
C GLY A 309 -10.14 13.38 5.95
N VAL A 310 -10.25 13.29 7.27
CA VAL A 310 -10.69 12.05 7.89
C VAL A 310 -12.14 11.84 7.51
N LEU A 311 -12.38 10.84 6.68
CA LEU A 311 -13.71 10.33 6.47
C LEU A 311 -13.87 9.06 7.29
N THR A 312 -14.88 9.09 8.13
CA THR A 312 -15.24 7.99 9.01
C THR A 312 -16.50 7.29 8.51
N CYS A 313 -16.68 6.06 8.95
CA CYS A 313 -17.92 5.31 8.78
C CYS A 313 -18.14 4.43 10.01
N TYR A 314 -19.33 3.86 10.14
CA TYR A 314 -19.66 2.95 11.23
C TYR A 314 -19.63 1.50 10.76
N PRO A 315 -19.29 0.53 11.63
CA PRO A 315 -19.27 -0.89 11.28
C PRO A 315 -20.62 -1.44 10.78
N HIS A 316 -21.72 -0.81 11.19
CA HIS A 316 -23.10 -1.19 10.81
C HIS A 316 -23.58 -0.53 9.50
N GLU A 317 -22.77 0.31 8.85
CA GLU A 317 -23.12 0.84 7.54
C GLU A 317 -22.97 -0.24 6.46
N THR A 318 -23.83 -0.17 5.43
CA THR A 318 -23.85 -1.15 4.35
C THR A 318 -22.65 -0.98 3.44
N MET A 319 -22.22 -2.08 2.80
CA MET A 319 -21.16 -2.08 1.81
C MET A 319 -21.44 -1.08 0.68
N GLU A 320 -22.71 -1.00 0.23
CA GLU A 320 -23.15 -0.04 -0.80
C GLU A 320 -22.90 1.41 -0.37
N ALA A 321 -23.33 1.78 0.84
CA ALA A 321 -23.16 3.14 1.35
C ALA A 321 -21.68 3.54 1.46
N ILE A 322 -20.83 2.59 1.85
CA ILE A 322 -19.38 2.81 1.97
C ILE A 322 -18.74 2.98 0.59
N ILE A 323 -19.10 2.14 -0.39
CA ILE A 323 -18.60 2.27 -1.77
C ILE A 323 -19.01 3.61 -2.37
N ASP A 324 -20.27 4.00 -2.23
CA ASP A 324 -20.77 5.27 -2.75
C ASP A 324 -20.04 6.47 -2.12
N ARG A 325 -19.79 6.42 -0.80
CA ARG A 325 -19.04 7.46 -0.10
C ARG A 325 -17.61 7.56 -0.59
N ILE A 326 -16.89 6.45 -0.71
CA ILE A 326 -15.52 6.42 -1.23
C ILE A 326 -15.46 6.95 -2.67
N ALA A 327 -16.42 6.58 -3.51
CA ALA A 327 -16.48 7.02 -4.89
C ALA A 327 -16.79 8.51 -5.01
N LYS A 328 -17.75 9.03 -4.22
CA LYS A 328 -18.15 10.43 -4.18
C LYS A 328 -17.03 11.33 -3.65
N GLU A 329 -16.48 10.99 -2.49
CA GLU A 329 -15.46 11.79 -1.81
C GLU A 329 -14.06 11.59 -2.39
N GLN A 330 -13.91 10.65 -3.32
CA GLN A 330 -12.64 10.37 -4.00
C GLN A 330 -11.50 9.96 -3.07
N VAL A 331 -11.79 9.33 -1.93
CA VAL A 331 -10.81 8.86 -0.95
C VAL A 331 -10.34 7.43 -1.20
N HIS A 332 -9.27 7.01 -0.53
CA HIS A 332 -8.70 5.68 -0.67
C HIS A 332 -9.15 4.71 0.43
N ARG A 333 -9.72 5.23 1.50
CA ARG A 333 -10.15 4.47 2.68
C ARG A 333 -11.12 5.25 3.53
N LEU A 334 -11.84 4.53 4.39
CA LEU A 334 -12.62 5.07 5.48
C LEU A 334 -12.14 4.48 6.79
N VAL A 335 -12.10 5.28 7.85
CA VAL A 335 -11.82 4.83 9.21
C VAL A 335 -13.15 4.42 9.85
N LEU A 336 -13.26 3.17 10.29
CA LEU A 336 -14.41 2.70 11.05
C LEU A 336 -14.27 3.20 12.49
N VAL A 337 -15.30 3.87 12.98
CA VAL A 337 -15.35 4.41 14.35
C VAL A 337 -16.62 3.96 15.05
N ASP A 338 -16.59 3.95 16.36
CA ASP A 338 -17.82 3.82 17.17
C ASP A 338 -18.48 5.19 17.42
N GLU A 339 -19.57 5.19 18.19
CA GLU A 339 -20.34 6.39 18.53
C GLU A 339 -19.51 7.44 19.31
N ASN A 340 -18.45 7.00 19.98
CA ASN A 340 -17.53 7.85 20.73
C ASN A 340 -16.29 8.23 19.91
N GLN A 341 -16.26 7.96 18.62
CA GLN A 341 -15.16 8.22 17.68
C GLN A 341 -13.88 7.42 17.96
N TYR A 342 -13.95 6.31 18.69
CA TYR A 342 -12.82 5.39 18.83
C TYR A 342 -12.61 4.56 17.56
N PRO A 343 -11.36 4.35 17.12
CA PRO A 343 -11.08 3.56 15.92
C PRO A 343 -11.48 2.08 16.12
N ARG A 344 -12.29 1.55 15.21
CA ARG A 344 -12.77 0.16 15.22
C ARG A 344 -12.29 -0.65 14.01
N GLY A 345 -11.79 0.03 12.99
CA GLY A 345 -11.30 -0.62 11.79
C GLY A 345 -10.92 0.36 10.71
N ILE A 346 -10.50 -0.20 9.57
CA ILE A 346 -10.23 0.53 8.34
C ILE A 346 -10.77 -0.29 7.18
N VAL A 347 -11.49 0.36 6.26
CA VAL A 347 -11.88 -0.20 4.96
C VAL A 347 -11.15 0.55 3.87
N SER A 348 -10.38 -0.17 3.07
CA SER A 348 -9.60 0.38 1.96
C SER A 348 -10.16 -0.04 0.60
N LEU A 349 -9.69 0.61 -0.46
CA LEU A 349 -10.01 0.22 -1.84
C LEU A 349 -9.62 -1.23 -2.16
N SER A 350 -8.53 -1.73 -1.57
CA SER A 350 -8.09 -3.12 -1.76
C SER A 350 -9.11 -4.10 -1.16
N ASP A 351 -9.62 -3.81 0.05
CA ASP A 351 -10.63 -4.64 0.72
C ASP A 351 -11.92 -4.68 -0.10
N ILE A 352 -12.34 -3.53 -0.63
CA ILE A 352 -13.55 -3.42 -1.45
C ILE A 352 -13.40 -4.21 -2.76
N LEU A 353 -12.30 -4.02 -3.49
CA LEU A 353 -12.09 -4.73 -4.75
C LEU A 353 -11.88 -6.23 -4.54
N GLN A 354 -11.24 -6.65 -3.45
CA GLN A 354 -11.19 -8.05 -3.04
C GLN A 354 -12.59 -8.63 -2.91
N ALA A 355 -13.45 -7.95 -2.13
CA ALA A 355 -14.82 -8.41 -1.88
C ALA A 355 -15.70 -8.43 -3.13
N LEU A 356 -15.62 -7.40 -3.97
CA LEU A 356 -16.45 -7.27 -5.18
C LEU A 356 -16.04 -8.22 -6.30
N VAL A 357 -14.74 -8.54 -6.42
CA VAL A 357 -14.18 -9.12 -7.64
C VAL A 357 -13.53 -10.49 -7.39
N LEU A 358 -12.66 -10.60 -6.39
CA LEU A 358 -11.86 -11.80 -6.19
C LEU A 358 -12.53 -12.83 -5.27
N THR A 359 -13.19 -12.38 -4.21
CA THR A 359 -13.88 -13.29 -3.28
C THR A 359 -14.97 -14.10 -3.98
N PRO A 360 -15.81 -13.55 -4.88
CA PRO A 360 -16.76 -14.34 -5.66
C PRO A 360 -16.08 -15.37 -6.59
N ALA A 361 -14.84 -15.12 -7.00
CA ALA A 361 -14.03 -16.07 -7.77
C ALA A 361 -13.37 -17.16 -6.90
N GLY A 362 -13.60 -17.15 -5.59
CA GLY A 362 -12.92 -18.06 -4.66
C GLY A 362 -11.44 -17.75 -4.43
N ILE A 363 -11.01 -16.50 -4.70
CA ILE A 363 -9.61 -16.07 -4.58
C ILE A 363 -9.47 -15.13 -3.39
N ASP A 364 -8.57 -15.48 -2.46
CA ASP A 364 -8.13 -14.57 -1.40
C ASP A 364 -6.71 -14.09 -1.70
N ALA A 365 -6.60 -12.95 -2.38
CA ALA A 365 -5.31 -12.36 -2.74
C ALA A 365 -4.75 -11.42 -1.65
N LEU A 366 -5.54 -11.06 -0.63
CA LEU A 366 -5.06 -10.26 0.49
C LEU A 366 -4.16 -11.07 1.43
N ASN A 367 -4.46 -12.37 1.58
CA ASN A 367 -3.78 -13.29 2.50
C ASN A 367 -2.85 -14.29 1.79
N SER A 368 -2.70 -14.17 0.46
CA SER A 368 -1.83 -15.02 -0.36
C SER A 368 -0.43 -14.44 -0.56
#